data_28a85d6183ee56679e4d2adfd87cacc6
#
_entry.id   28a85d6183ee56679e4d2adfd87cacc6
#
_cell.length_a   1.000
_cell.length_b   1.000
_cell.length_c   1.000
_cell.angle_alpha   90.00
_cell.angle_beta   90.00
_cell.angle_gamma   90.00
#
_symmetry.space_group_name_H-M   'P 1'
#
loop_
_entity.id
_entity.type
_entity.pdbx_description
1 polymer ?
#
loop_
_entity_poly.entity_id
_entity_poly.type
_entity_poly.pdbx_seq_one_letter_code
_entity_poly.pdbx_strand_id
1 'polypeptide(L)'
;MDLIFDRVGKRFDQRDALIDLSFNMASGEMAFLTGHSGAGKSTLLRLLLLLDRASSGEVSVNGRPLSKIRESGIASYRRDFGVVFQDHKLLFDRSVFHNVALPLEIAGFTKRDIDRRVRAALDKVGLLDRERASPEMLSGGEQQRVGIARAVVARPKILIADEPTGNLDPQLSAEIMGLFAAFNSVGVTVIVASHDLALISRMSQRILTLKEGRLITLNNEVRGES
;
A
#
# COMPACT_ATOMS: atom_id res chain seq x y z
N MET A 1 -0.93 -6.97 -11.24
CA MET A 1 -0.79 -8.26 -10.48
C MET A 1 -2.12 -8.56 -9.84
N ASP A 2 -2.68 -9.72 -10.12
CA ASP A 2 -3.96 -10.16 -9.55
C ASP A 2 -3.77 -10.64 -8.12
N LEU A 3 -4.72 -10.32 -7.26
CA LEU A 3 -4.76 -10.75 -5.87
C LEU A 3 -6.00 -11.62 -5.66
N ILE A 4 -5.85 -12.76 -5.02
CA ILE A 4 -6.95 -13.67 -4.70
C ILE A 4 -6.83 -14.06 -3.23
N PHE A 5 -7.90 -13.84 -2.49
CA PHE A 5 -8.12 -14.37 -1.16
C PHE A 5 -9.22 -15.42 -1.26
N ASP A 6 -8.92 -16.66 -0.88
CA ASP A 6 -9.87 -17.78 -0.89
C ASP A 6 -10.02 -18.34 0.51
N ARG A 7 -11.15 -18.04 1.14
CA ARG A 7 -11.55 -18.46 2.50
C ARG A 7 -10.46 -18.23 3.55
N VAL A 8 -9.80 -17.07 3.45
CA VAL A 8 -8.65 -16.74 4.29
C VAL A 8 -9.09 -16.43 5.71
N GLY A 9 -8.50 -17.14 6.66
CA GLY A 9 -8.59 -16.88 8.07
C GLY A 9 -7.23 -16.57 8.69
N LYS A 10 -7.22 -15.69 9.70
CA LYS A 10 -6.04 -15.42 10.53
C LYS A 10 -6.41 -15.36 11.98
N ARG A 11 -5.77 -16.21 12.78
CA ARG A 11 -5.93 -16.27 14.22
C ARG A 11 -4.63 -15.94 14.92
N PHE A 12 -4.69 -15.12 15.94
CA PHE A 12 -3.61 -14.84 16.88
C PHE A 12 -4.06 -15.37 18.25
N ASP A 13 -3.38 -16.34 18.78
CA ASP A 13 -3.73 -17.05 20.01
C ASP A 13 -5.20 -17.49 20.01
N GLN A 14 -6.05 -16.84 20.80
CA GLN A 14 -7.48 -17.14 20.89
C GLN A 14 -8.38 -16.16 20.12
N ARG A 15 -7.80 -15.15 19.43
CA ARG A 15 -8.57 -14.13 18.73
C ARG A 15 -8.49 -14.34 17.22
N ASP A 16 -9.65 -14.46 16.59
CA ASP A 16 -9.76 -14.44 15.14
C ASP A 16 -9.69 -12.98 14.66
N ALA A 17 -8.64 -12.68 13.89
CA ALA A 17 -8.43 -11.36 13.31
C ALA A 17 -9.01 -11.25 11.90
N LEU A 18 -9.06 -12.37 11.15
CA LEU A 18 -9.74 -12.50 9.86
C LEU A 18 -10.49 -13.83 9.84
N ILE A 19 -11.69 -13.81 9.26
CA ILE A 19 -12.61 -14.95 9.26
C ILE A 19 -13.19 -15.12 7.86
N ASP A 20 -12.79 -16.18 7.16
CA ASP A 20 -13.37 -16.64 5.88
C ASP A 20 -13.43 -15.54 4.81
N LEU A 21 -12.32 -14.82 4.63
CA LEU A 21 -12.24 -13.75 3.63
C LEU A 21 -12.08 -14.32 2.23
N SER A 22 -13.00 -13.97 1.33
CA SER A 22 -12.94 -14.34 -0.08
C SER A 22 -13.22 -13.11 -0.95
N PHE A 23 -12.23 -12.72 -1.73
CA PHE A 23 -12.34 -11.68 -2.77
C PHE A 23 -11.17 -11.79 -3.74
N ASN A 24 -11.31 -11.13 -4.88
CA ASN A 24 -10.24 -10.96 -5.86
C ASN A 24 -10.07 -9.49 -6.22
N MET A 25 -8.88 -9.12 -6.66
CA MET A 25 -8.59 -7.84 -7.31
C MET A 25 -7.83 -8.11 -8.59
N ALA A 26 -8.22 -7.45 -9.67
CA ALA A 26 -7.53 -7.53 -10.95
C ALA A 26 -6.22 -6.71 -10.95
N SER A 27 -5.33 -7.04 -11.88
CA SER A 27 -4.13 -6.22 -12.13
C SER A 27 -4.52 -4.81 -12.55
N GLY A 28 -3.91 -3.79 -11.94
CA GLY A 28 -4.23 -2.39 -12.22
C GLY A 28 -5.52 -1.90 -11.58
N GLU A 29 -6.20 -2.71 -10.76
CA GLU A 29 -7.36 -2.26 -10.00
C GLU A 29 -6.92 -1.41 -8.80
N MET A 30 -7.71 -0.39 -8.47
CA MET A 30 -7.60 0.36 -7.23
C MET A 30 -8.78 0.05 -6.32
N ALA A 31 -8.51 -0.26 -5.05
CA ALA A 31 -9.55 -0.51 -4.06
C ALA A 31 -9.22 0.14 -2.72
N PHE A 32 -10.28 0.58 -2.02
CA PHE A 32 -10.22 1.01 -0.64
C PHE A 32 -10.56 -0.14 0.29
N LEU A 33 -9.75 -0.31 1.33
CA LEU A 33 -10.00 -1.24 2.42
C LEU A 33 -10.48 -0.42 3.63
N THR A 34 -11.77 -0.51 3.96
CA THR A 34 -12.38 0.27 5.04
C THR A 34 -12.89 -0.62 6.17
N GLY A 35 -13.19 0.00 7.30
CA GLY A 35 -13.70 -0.66 8.50
C GLY A 35 -13.19 0.03 9.76
N HIS A 36 -13.86 -0.18 10.90
CA HIS A 36 -13.47 0.41 12.18
C HIS A 36 -12.07 -0.05 12.63
N SER A 37 -11.51 0.60 13.65
CA SER A 37 -10.26 0.17 14.27
C SER A 37 -10.40 -1.27 14.79
N GLY A 38 -9.40 -2.11 14.51
CA GLY A 38 -9.44 -3.53 14.87
C GLY A 38 -10.29 -4.43 13.96
N ALA A 39 -10.86 -3.92 12.86
CA ALA A 39 -11.66 -4.73 11.92
C ALA A 39 -10.84 -5.77 11.13
N GLY A 40 -9.50 -5.72 11.18
CA GLY A 40 -8.62 -6.67 10.48
C GLY A 40 -7.86 -6.08 9.29
N LYS A 41 -8.00 -4.77 8.97
CA LYS A 41 -7.35 -4.12 7.82
C LYS A 41 -5.83 -4.35 7.78
N SER A 42 -5.14 -3.94 8.82
CA SER A 42 -3.67 -4.11 8.89
C SER A 42 -3.26 -5.59 8.90
N THR A 43 -4.07 -6.50 9.46
CA THR A 43 -3.83 -7.94 9.39
C THR A 43 -3.89 -8.44 7.94
N LEU A 44 -4.90 -8.02 7.16
CA LEU A 44 -5.01 -8.35 5.74
C LEU A 44 -3.76 -7.88 4.97
N LEU A 45 -3.35 -6.63 5.18
CA LEU A 45 -2.14 -6.07 4.54
C LEU A 45 -0.87 -6.82 4.95
N ARG A 46 -0.76 -7.25 6.21
CA ARG A 46 0.37 -8.04 6.72
C ARG A 46 0.44 -9.42 6.07
N LEU A 47 -0.71 -10.09 5.84
CA LEU A 47 -0.75 -11.36 5.10
C LEU A 47 -0.25 -11.17 3.67
N LEU A 48 -0.73 -10.11 2.99
CA LEU A 48 -0.32 -9.80 1.63
C LEU A 48 1.17 -9.51 1.51
N LEU A 49 1.78 -8.90 2.52
CA LEU A 49 3.22 -8.64 2.58
C LEU A 49 4.04 -9.82 3.13
N LEU A 50 3.41 -10.96 3.45
CA LEU A 50 4.07 -12.09 4.12
C LEU A 50 4.80 -11.68 5.42
N LEU A 51 4.29 -10.66 6.13
CA LEU A 51 4.70 -10.35 7.51
C LEU A 51 4.06 -11.33 8.49
N ASP A 52 2.91 -11.87 8.11
CA ASP A 52 2.22 -12.99 8.77
C ASP A 52 1.80 -13.99 7.70
N ARG A 53 1.44 -15.20 8.13
CA ARG A 53 0.84 -16.23 7.26
C ARG A 53 -0.61 -16.46 7.66
N ALA A 54 -1.44 -16.81 6.68
CA ALA A 54 -2.82 -17.22 6.93
C ALA A 54 -2.85 -18.46 7.84
N SER A 55 -3.84 -18.53 8.71
CA SER A 55 -4.10 -19.72 9.55
C SER A 55 -4.96 -20.75 8.81
N SER A 56 -5.80 -20.29 7.87
CA SER A 56 -6.61 -21.13 6.98
C SER A 56 -6.86 -20.41 5.66
N GLY A 57 -7.29 -21.15 4.64
CA GLY A 57 -7.47 -20.62 3.29
C GLY A 57 -6.15 -20.31 2.60
N GLU A 58 -6.21 -19.62 1.46
CA GLU A 58 -5.03 -19.31 0.66
C GLU A 58 -5.08 -17.87 0.13
N VAL A 59 -3.97 -17.18 0.23
CA VAL A 59 -3.72 -15.91 -0.49
C VAL A 59 -2.83 -16.20 -1.69
N SER A 60 -3.27 -15.78 -2.86
CA SER A 60 -2.48 -15.91 -4.09
C SER A 60 -2.24 -14.54 -4.72
N VAL A 61 -1.03 -14.33 -5.22
CA VAL A 61 -0.64 -13.13 -5.96
C VAL A 61 -0.10 -13.53 -7.31
N ASN A 62 -0.73 -13.05 -8.38
CA ASN A 62 -0.39 -13.41 -9.76
C ASN A 62 -0.34 -14.93 -9.98
N GLY A 63 -1.35 -15.64 -9.48
CA GLY A 63 -1.45 -17.11 -9.55
C GLY A 63 -0.49 -17.88 -8.66
N ARG A 64 0.36 -17.21 -7.88
CA ARG A 64 1.32 -17.84 -6.97
C ARG A 64 0.78 -17.88 -5.54
N PRO A 65 0.50 -19.06 -4.95
CA PRO A 65 0.10 -19.20 -3.56
C PRO A 65 1.18 -18.71 -2.60
N LEU A 66 0.81 -17.84 -1.64
CA LEU A 66 1.76 -17.29 -0.68
C LEU A 66 2.23 -18.33 0.35
N SER A 67 1.42 -19.35 0.64
CA SER A 67 1.78 -20.48 1.51
C SER A 67 3.01 -21.22 1.00
N LYS A 68 3.23 -21.27 -0.33
CA LYS A 68 4.36 -21.96 -0.98
C LYS A 68 5.63 -21.11 -1.05
N ILE A 69 5.61 -19.83 -0.67
CA ILE A 69 6.80 -18.99 -0.67
C ILE A 69 7.64 -19.32 0.57
N ARG A 70 8.84 -19.84 0.35
CA ARG A 70 9.83 -20.10 1.40
C ARG A 70 10.42 -18.80 1.92
N GLU A 71 10.99 -18.79 3.11
CA GLU A 71 11.61 -17.60 3.73
C GLU A 71 12.65 -16.92 2.83
N SER A 72 13.49 -17.70 2.17
CA SER A 72 14.48 -17.20 1.20
C SER A 72 13.86 -16.46 0.00
N GLY A 73 12.59 -16.74 -0.33
CA GLY A 73 11.85 -16.10 -1.43
C GLY A 73 11.09 -14.84 -1.04
N ILE A 74 10.91 -14.57 0.27
CA ILE A 74 10.08 -13.45 0.76
C ILE A 74 10.68 -12.10 0.34
N ALA A 75 11.99 -11.92 0.44
CA ALA A 75 12.65 -10.67 0.06
C ALA A 75 12.43 -10.36 -1.44
N SER A 76 12.54 -11.37 -2.31
CA SER A 76 12.27 -11.21 -3.74
C SER A 76 10.80 -10.89 -4.01
N TYR A 77 9.88 -11.56 -3.33
CA TYR A 77 8.44 -11.31 -3.43
C TYR A 77 8.08 -9.87 -3.04
N ARG A 78 8.63 -9.37 -1.91
CA ARG A 78 8.35 -8.01 -1.42
C ARG A 78 8.86 -6.89 -2.34
N ARG A 79 9.78 -7.16 -3.25
CA ARG A 79 10.26 -6.18 -4.24
C ARG A 79 9.17 -5.73 -5.22
N ASP A 80 8.13 -6.54 -5.41
CA ASP A 80 6.98 -6.16 -6.24
C ASP A 80 6.02 -5.19 -5.53
N PHE A 81 6.26 -4.90 -4.24
CA PHE A 81 5.39 -4.05 -3.41
C PHE A 81 6.05 -2.72 -3.06
N GLY A 82 5.28 -1.64 -3.16
CA GLY A 82 5.54 -0.39 -2.48
C GLY A 82 4.61 -0.27 -1.27
N VAL A 83 5.15 0.18 -0.14
CA VAL A 83 4.35 0.31 1.09
C VAL A 83 4.48 1.71 1.65
N VAL A 84 3.33 2.37 1.84
CA VAL A 84 3.19 3.66 2.51
C VAL A 84 2.59 3.42 3.88
N PHE A 85 3.33 3.77 4.93
CA PHE A 85 2.93 3.57 6.33
C PHE A 85 2.29 4.83 6.89
N GLN A 86 1.37 4.66 7.83
CA GLN A 86 0.69 5.75 8.52
C GLN A 86 1.67 6.69 9.26
N ASP A 87 2.71 6.15 9.88
CA ASP A 87 3.74 6.88 10.64
C ASP A 87 5.01 7.12 9.81
N HIS A 88 4.91 7.13 8.50
CA HIS A 88 5.93 7.39 7.48
C HIS A 88 7.15 6.46 7.55
N LYS A 89 7.56 5.97 8.72
CA LYS A 89 8.75 5.12 8.96
C LYS A 89 10.00 5.65 8.27
N LEU A 90 10.20 6.98 8.34
CA LEU A 90 11.41 7.60 7.81
C LEU A 90 12.60 7.36 8.74
N LEU A 91 13.77 7.24 8.13
CA LEU A 91 15.05 7.15 8.84
C LEU A 91 15.54 8.58 9.08
N PHE A 92 15.49 9.04 10.33
CA PHE A 92 15.82 10.41 10.70
C PHE A 92 17.33 10.68 10.72
N ASP A 93 18.16 9.64 10.76
CA ASP A 93 19.61 9.68 10.59
C ASP A 93 20.08 9.82 9.13
N ARG A 94 19.12 9.88 8.18
CA ARG A 94 19.37 9.95 6.74
C ARG A 94 18.62 11.11 6.09
N SER A 95 19.20 11.67 5.03
CA SER A 95 18.51 12.68 4.23
C SER A 95 17.28 12.12 3.52
N VAL A 96 16.44 13.01 2.99
CA VAL A 96 15.30 12.68 2.12
C VAL A 96 15.75 11.79 0.95
N PHE A 97 16.85 12.17 0.26
CA PHE A 97 17.41 11.37 -0.83
C PHE A 97 17.69 9.93 -0.40
N HIS A 98 18.40 9.73 0.71
CA HIS A 98 18.79 8.40 1.17
C HIS A 98 17.59 7.59 1.70
N ASN A 99 16.55 8.24 2.25
CA ASN A 99 15.31 7.56 2.57
C ASN A 99 14.63 6.98 1.32
N VAL A 100 14.57 7.75 0.23
CA VAL A 100 13.97 7.30 -1.04
C VAL A 100 14.88 6.30 -1.76
N ALA A 101 16.21 6.42 -1.65
CA ALA A 101 17.17 5.51 -2.28
C ALA A 101 17.14 4.08 -1.72
N LEU A 102 16.76 3.91 -0.45
CA LEU A 102 16.88 2.66 0.28
C LEU A 102 16.34 1.40 -0.45
N PRO A 103 15.15 1.39 -1.06
CA PRO A 103 14.67 0.21 -1.79
C PRO A 103 15.54 -0.14 -3.00
N LEU A 104 16.13 0.85 -3.65
CA LEU A 104 17.02 0.64 -4.80
C LEU A 104 18.40 0.12 -4.37
N GLU A 105 18.94 0.62 -3.25
CA GLU A 105 20.17 0.14 -2.64
C GLU A 105 20.04 -1.34 -2.25
N ILE A 106 18.95 -1.71 -1.56
CA ILE A 106 18.64 -3.10 -1.20
C ILE A 106 18.48 -3.99 -2.44
N ALA A 107 17.94 -3.44 -3.52
CA ALA A 107 17.78 -4.17 -4.79
C ALA A 107 19.06 -4.26 -5.61
N GLY A 108 20.18 -3.60 -5.21
CA GLY A 108 21.48 -3.65 -5.86
C GLY A 108 21.59 -2.81 -7.13
N PHE A 109 20.81 -1.72 -7.25
CA PHE A 109 20.93 -0.80 -8.38
C PHE A 109 22.27 -0.04 -8.37
N THR A 110 22.74 0.35 -9.56
CA THR A 110 23.93 1.18 -9.68
C THR A 110 23.69 2.58 -9.13
N LYS A 111 24.74 3.25 -8.63
CA LYS A 111 24.65 4.63 -8.12
C LYS A 111 23.98 5.57 -9.13
N ARG A 112 24.37 5.47 -10.41
CA ARG A 112 23.79 6.28 -11.50
C ARG A 112 22.28 6.07 -11.64
N ASP A 113 21.81 4.83 -11.54
CA ASP A 113 20.37 4.52 -11.63
C ASP A 113 19.62 5.00 -10.38
N ILE A 114 20.24 4.87 -9.20
CA ILE A 114 19.68 5.38 -7.94
C ILE A 114 19.49 6.89 -8.04
N ASP A 115 20.55 7.65 -8.40
CA ASP A 115 20.49 9.11 -8.52
C ASP A 115 19.36 9.56 -9.46
N ARG A 116 19.26 8.94 -10.63
CA ARG A 116 18.22 9.25 -11.62
C ARG A 116 16.81 8.94 -11.11
N ARG A 117 16.62 7.75 -10.53
CA ARG A 117 15.28 7.28 -10.09
C ARG A 117 14.80 8.03 -8.86
N VAL A 118 15.67 8.29 -7.89
CA VAL A 118 15.34 9.03 -6.67
C VAL A 118 14.89 10.45 -7.01
N ARG A 119 15.66 11.17 -7.85
CA ARG A 119 15.27 12.53 -8.26
C ARG A 119 13.97 12.55 -9.03
N ALA A 120 13.74 11.61 -9.94
CA ALA A 120 12.47 11.49 -10.65
C ALA A 120 11.29 11.18 -9.69
N ALA A 121 11.50 10.36 -8.65
CA ALA A 121 10.48 10.08 -7.66
C ALA A 121 10.20 11.29 -6.76
N LEU A 122 11.23 12.03 -6.34
CA LEU A 122 11.10 13.26 -5.56
C LEU A 122 10.42 14.38 -6.35
N ASP A 123 10.77 14.54 -7.63
CA ASP A 123 10.12 15.48 -8.54
C ASP A 123 8.62 15.19 -8.67
N LYS A 124 8.24 13.91 -8.81
CA LYS A 124 6.83 13.49 -8.92
C LYS A 124 5.99 13.85 -7.69
N VAL A 125 6.59 13.95 -6.52
CA VAL A 125 5.92 14.33 -5.27
C VAL A 125 6.21 15.78 -4.86
N GLY A 126 6.88 16.58 -5.71
CA GLY A 126 7.17 17.99 -5.47
C GLY A 126 8.18 18.25 -4.35
N LEU A 127 9.19 17.38 -4.20
CA LEU A 127 10.21 17.48 -3.13
C LEU A 127 11.65 17.40 -3.64
N LEU A 128 11.88 17.67 -4.94
CA LEU A 128 13.22 17.59 -5.53
C LEU A 128 14.19 18.59 -4.89
N ASP A 129 13.73 19.78 -4.58
CA ASP A 129 14.50 20.86 -3.89
C ASP A 129 14.84 20.51 -2.42
N ARG A 130 14.15 19.52 -1.85
CA ARG A 130 14.35 19.04 -0.48
C ARG A 130 15.23 17.78 -0.40
N GLU A 131 15.84 17.31 -1.50
CA GLU A 131 16.58 16.03 -1.55
C GLU A 131 17.66 15.88 -0.45
N ARG A 132 18.27 17.02 -0.03
CA ARG A 132 19.33 17.04 0.98
C ARG A 132 18.86 17.30 2.40
N ALA A 133 17.60 17.65 2.59
CA ALA A 133 17.04 17.95 3.89
C ALA A 133 17.01 16.72 4.80
N SER A 134 17.08 16.95 6.13
CA SER A 134 16.71 15.95 7.12
C SER A 134 15.17 15.82 7.16
N PRO A 135 14.61 14.61 7.33
CA PRO A 135 13.18 14.43 7.52
C PRO A 135 12.58 15.25 8.68
N GLU A 136 13.35 15.54 9.71
CA GLU A 136 12.93 16.38 10.85
C GLU A 136 12.58 17.82 10.45
N MET A 137 13.16 18.31 9.35
CA MET A 137 12.91 19.66 8.84
C MET A 137 11.66 19.75 7.96
N LEU A 138 10.99 18.64 7.73
CA LEU A 138 9.82 18.52 6.86
C LEU A 138 8.52 18.57 7.68
N SER A 139 7.49 19.20 7.11
CA SER A 139 6.11 19.06 7.60
C SER A 139 5.63 17.62 7.50
N GLY A 140 4.58 17.26 8.27
CA GLY A 140 3.99 15.91 8.21
C GLY A 140 3.57 15.50 6.79
N GLY A 141 3.00 16.44 6.02
CA GLY A 141 2.64 16.18 4.62
C GLY A 141 3.84 16.01 3.70
N GLU A 142 4.93 16.73 3.91
CA GLU A 142 6.18 16.50 3.17
C GLU A 142 6.80 15.14 3.54
N GLN A 143 6.79 14.77 4.82
CA GLN A 143 7.24 13.44 5.27
C GLN A 143 6.41 12.32 4.62
N GLN A 144 5.08 12.50 4.53
CA GLN A 144 4.20 11.57 3.83
C GLN A 144 4.57 11.43 2.35
N ARG A 145 4.81 12.55 1.65
CA ARG A 145 5.26 12.52 0.25
C ARG A 145 6.62 11.85 0.08
N VAL A 146 7.56 12.01 1.02
CA VAL A 146 8.82 11.23 1.03
C VAL A 146 8.54 9.73 1.16
N GLY A 147 7.62 9.34 2.04
CA GLY A 147 7.18 7.94 2.19
C GLY A 147 6.60 7.37 0.90
N ILE A 148 5.79 8.15 0.17
CA ILE A 148 5.24 7.76 -1.13
C ILE A 148 6.34 7.65 -2.17
N ALA A 149 7.24 8.62 -2.28
CA ALA A 149 8.38 8.57 -3.21
C ALA A 149 9.21 7.32 -2.98
N ARG A 150 9.52 6.99 -1.72
CA ARG A 150 10.22 5.75 -1.33
C ARG A 150 9.47 4.49 -1.77
N ALA A 151 8.16 4.48 -1.59
CA ALA A 151 7.34 3.32 -1.95
C ALA A 151 7.32 3.06 -3.47
N VAL A 152 7.39 4.11 -4.30
CA VAL A 152 7.24 3.98 -5.76
C VAL A 152 8.56 4.00 -6.54
N VAL A 153 9.69 4.36 -5.91
CA VAL A 153 10.99 4.55 -6.58
C VAL A 153 11.48 3.29 -7.32
N ALA A 154 11.17 2.11 -6.78
CA ALA A 154 11.52 0.83 -7.38
C ALA A 154 10.52 0.38 -8.47
N ARG A 155 9.48 1.16 -8.76
CA ARG A 155 8.38 0.84 -9.69
C ARG A 155 7.66 -0.46 -9.30
N PRO A 156 7.02 -0.49 -8.13
CA PRO A 156 6.30 -1.66 -7.67
C PRO A 156 5.12 -1.98 -8.59
N LYS A 157 4.70 -3.24 -8.58
CA LYS A 157 3.50 -3.70 -9.29
C LYS A 157 2.23 -3.51 -8.43
N ILE A 158 2.42 -3.52 -7.10
CA ILE A 158 1.36 -3.32 -6.11
C ILE A 158 1.80 -2.22 -5.15
N LEU A 159 0.93 -1.23 -4.93
CA LEU A 159 1.12 -0.17 -3.95
C LEU A 159 0.10 -0.33 -2.83
N ILE A 160 0.59 -0.47 -1.61
CA ILE A 160 -0.22 -0.58 -0.40
C ILE A 160 -0.03 0.67 0.43
N ALA A 161 -1.12 1.27 0.89
CA ALA A 161 -1.09 2.39 1.82
C ALA A 161 -1.97 2.09 3.03
N ASP A 162 -1.41 2.21 4.22
CA ASP A 162 -2.14 2.06 5.49
C ASP A 162 -2.35 3.44 6.10
N GLU A 163 -3.60 3.94 6.07
CA GLU A 163 -4.04 5.25 6.56
C GLU A 163 -3.16 6.43 6.05
N PRO A 164 -2.94 6.58 4.72
CA PRO A 164 -1.96 7.52 4.19
C PRO A 164 -2.32 8.99 4.37
N THR A 165 -3.55 9.29 4.79
CA THR A 165 -4.09 10.65 4.96
C THR A 165 -4.56 10.93 6.38
N GLY A 166 -4.38 10.01 7.33
CA GLY A 166 -5.01 10.04 8.65
C GLY A 166 -4.68 11.25 9.54
N ASN A 167 -3.59 11.98 9.26
CA ASN A 167 -3.16 13.16 10.03
C ASN A 167 -2.99 14.41 9.15
N LEU A 168 -3.62 14.42 7.97
CA LEU A 168 -3.49 15.50 7.00
C LEU A 168 -4.79 16.31 6.88
N ASP A 169 -4.66 17.56 6.51
CA ASP A 169 -5.82 18.38 6.17
C ASP A 169 -6.51 17.86 4.87
N PRO A 170 -7.76 18.25 4.62
CA PRO A 170 -8.52 17.75 3.48
C PRO A 170 -7.90 18.06 2.11
N GLN A 171 -7.23 19.21 1.95
CA GLN A 171 -6.61 19.60 0.69
C GLN A 171 -5.40 18.68 0.41
N LEU A 172 -4.52 18.52 1.38
CA LEU A 172 -3.35 17.67 1.27
C LEU A 172 -3.74 16.19 1.12
N SER A 173 -4.82 15.76 1.79
CA SER A 173 -5.39 14.42 1.61
C SER A 173 -5.82 14.16 0.16
N ALA A 174 -6.47 15.15 -0.47
CA ALA A 174 -6.86 15.04 -1.88
C ALA A 174 -5.64 14.99 -2.82
N GLU A 175 -4.59 15.79 -2.55
CA GLU A 175 -3.33 15.76 -3.30
C GLU A 175 -2.65 14.38 -3.21
N ILE A 176 -2.55 13.82 -2.00
CA ILE A 176 -1.99 12.49 -1.77
C ILE A 176 -2.80 11.42 -2.52
N MET A 177 -4.13 11.48 -2.46
CA MET A 177 -4.96 10.53 -3.21
C MET A 177 -4.84 10.69 -4.72
N GLY A 178 -4.62 11.92 -5.21
CA GLY A 178 -4.29 12.18 -6.61
C GLY A 178 -3.00 11.48 -7.06
N LEU A 179 -1.98 11.39 -6.20
CA LEU A 179 -0.76 10.61 -6.50
C LEU A 179 -1.06 9.11 -6.62
N PHE A 180 -1.88 8.54 -5.72
CA PHE A 180 -2.27 7.12 -5.82
C PHE A 180 -3.05 6.83 -7.11
N ALA A 181 -4.00 7.71 -7.46
CA ALA A 181 -4.74 7.60 -8.72
C ALA A 181 -3.82 7.70 -9.94
N ALA A 182 -2.81 8.58 -9.91
CA ALA A 182 -1.82 8.70 -10.97
C ALA A 182 -0.94 7.45 -11.12
N PHE A 183 -0.58 6.78 -10.03
CA PHE A 183 0.12 5.49 -10.09
C PHE A 183 -0.79 4.38 -10.61
N ASN A 184 -2.05 4.37 -10.19
CA ASN A 184 -3.03 3.40 -10.68
C ASN A 184 -3.27 3.55 -12.20
N SER A 185 -3.39 4.78 -12.72
CA SER A 185 -3.62 5.04 -14.15
C SER A 185 -2.50 4.51 -15.07
N VAL A 186 -1.30 4.27 -14.54
CA VAL A 186 -0.19 3.64 -15.28
C VAL A 186 -0.08 2.13 -15.02
N GLY A 187 -1.13 1.51 -14.45
CA GLY A 187 -1.28 0.06 -14.30
C GLY A 187 -0.77 -0.53 -12.98
N VAL A 188 -0.43 0.29 -11.99
CA VAL A 188 -0.11 -0.21 -10.64
C VAL A 188 -1.40 -0.62 -9.93
N THR A 189 -1.43 -1.83 -9.35
CA THR A 189 -2.53 -2.25 -8.47
C THR A 189 -2.40 -1.50 -7.14
N VAL A 190 -3.48 -0.86 -6.65
CA VAL A 190 -3.43 0.00 -5.47
C VAL A 190 -4.43 -0.44 -4.42
N ILE A 191 -3.97 -0.62 -3.18
CA ILE A 191 -4.82 -0.87 -2.01
C ILE A 191 -4.58 0.23 -0.99
N VAL A 192 -5.63 0.97 -0.65
CA VAL A 192 -5.57 2.03 0.37
C VAL A 192 -6.47 1.65 1.52
N ALA A 193 -5.89 1.34 2.69
CA ALA A 193 -6.65 1.23 3.91
C ALA A 193 -6.94 2.65 4.44
N SER A 194 -8.21 2.96 4.62
CA SER A 194 -8.65 4.25 5.18
C SER A 194 -10.02 4.13 5.84
N HIS A 195 -10.26 4.98 6.82
CA HIS A 195 -11.56 5.14 7.47
C HIS A 195 -12.28 6.44 7.07
N ASP A 196 -11.67 7.27 6.24
CA ASP A 196 -12.25 8.51 5.72
C ASP A 196 -13.24 8.21 4.57
N LEU A 197 -14.50 7.98 4.94
CA LEU A 197 -15.57 7.68 3.98
C LEU A 197 -15.86 8.85 3.03
N ALA A 198 -15.65 10.10 3.46
CA ALA A 198 -15.87 11.26 2.61
C ALA A 198 -14.84 11.35 1.49
N LEU A 199 -13.59 11.03 1.79
CA LEU A 199 -12.50 10.94 0.81
C LEU A 199 -12.73 9.76 -0.15
N ILE A 200 -13.05 8.58 0.38
CA ILE A 200 -13.28 7.34 -0.38
C ILE A 200 -14.42 7.53 -1.40
N SER A 201 -15.56 8.14 -0.98
CA SER A 201 -16.72 8.32 -1.85
C SER A 201 -16.44 9.20 -3.08
N ARG A 202 -15.49 10.15 -2.96
CA ARG A 202 -15.09 11.04 -4.07
C ARG A 202 -14.26 10.32 -5.15
N MET A 203 -13.64 9.20 -4.80
CA MET A 203 -12.69 8.51 -5.69
C MET A 203 -13.36 7.52 -6.64
N SER A 204 -14.64 7.18 -6.43
CA SER A 204 -15.43 6.24 -7.28
C SER A 204 -14.68 4.92 -7.56
N GLN A 205 -13.95 4.41 -6.57
CA GLN A 205 -13.22 3.16 -6.66
C GLN A 205 -13.92 2.06 -5.85
N ARG A 206 -13.53 0.82 -6.08
CA ARG A 206 -14.05 -0.33 -5.33
C ARG A 206 -13.78 -0.19 -3.83
N ILE A 207 -14.75 -0.56 -3.00
CA ILE A 207 -14.65 -0.52 -1.54
C ILE A 207 -14.79 -1.94 -0.99
N LEU A 208 -13.78 -2.36 -0.22
CA LEU A 208 -13.75 -3.61 0.55
C LEU A 208 -13.96 -3.26 2.02
N THR A 209 -15.15 -3.52 2.55
CA THR A 209 -15.46 -3.18 3.95
C THR A 209 -15.25 -4.38 4.86
N LEU A 210 -14.38 -4.22 5.88
CA LEU A 210 -14.17 -5.21 6.92
C LEU A 210 -14.95 -4.85 8.18
N LYS A 211 -15.64 -5.84 8.75
CA LYS A 211 -16.26 -5.78 10.07
C LYS A 211 -15.97 -7.08 10.83
N GLU A 212 -15.37 -6.96 12.01
CA GLU A 212 -15.08 -8.12 12.88
C GLU A 212 -14.35 -9.25 12.14
N GLY A 213 -13.36 -8.91 11.33
CA GLY A 213 -12.56 -9.87 10.57
C GLY A 213 -13.26 -10.46 9.33
N ARG A 214 -14.48 -10.05 8.99
CA ARG A 214 -15.23 -10.52 7.82
C ARG A 214 -15.36 -9.42 6.77
N LEU A 215 -15.42 -9.81 5.50
CA LEU A 215 -15.75 -8.89 4.41
C LEU A 215 -17.26 -8.69 4.37
N ILE A 216 -17.69 -7.41 4.44
CA ILE A 216 -19.07 -7.03 4.17
C ILE A 216 -19.11 -6.60 2.71
N THR A 217 -19.79 -7.39 1.87
CA THR A 217 -20.06 -7.01 0.49
C THR A 217 -21.21 -6.00 0.50
N LEU A 218 -20.87 -4.71 0.33
CA LEU A 218 -21.89 -3.77 -0.15
C LEU A 218 -22.01 -4.02 -1.64
N ASN A 219 -23.15 -4.56 -2.06
CA ASN A 219 -23.49 -4.73 -3.48
C ASN A 219 -23.50 -3.36 -4.15
N ASN A 220 -22.39 -2.97 -4.76
CA ASN A 220 -22.40 -2.00 -5.86
C ASN A 220 -22.49 -2.80 -7.17
N GLU A 221 -23.63 -3.42 -7.41
CA GLU A 221 -24.09 -3.65 -8.77
C GLU A 221 -24.40 -2.26 -9.36
N VAL A 222 -23.43 -1.66 -10.03
CA VAL A 222 -23.76 -0.68 -11.07
C VAL A 222 -24.40 -1.50 -12.19
N ARG A 223 -25.72 -1.61 -12.13
CA ARG A 223 -26.54 -2.08 -13.25
C ARG A 223 -26.29 -1.13 -14.41
N GLY A 224 -25.48 -1.58 -15.36
CA GLY A 224 -25.59 -1.13 -16.73
C GLY A 224 -26.76 -1.90 -17.35
N GLU A 225 -27.94 -1.32 -17.30
CA GLU A 225 -29.06 -1.69 -18.18
C GLU A 225 -29.23 -0.59 -19.22
N SER A 226 -29.22 -1.07 -20.45
CA SER A 226 -29.77 -0.55 -21.71
C SER A 226 -28.82 0.15 -22.65
#